data_4ffe43d1384afa4af5a4cc0a5f8a76f7
#
_entry.id   4ffe43d1384afa4af5a4cc0a5f8a76f7
#
_cell.length_a   1.000
_cell.length_b   1.000
_cell.length_c   1.000
_cell.angle_alpha   90.00
_cell.angle_beta   90.00
_cell.angle_gamma   90.00
#
_symmetry.space_group_name_H-M   'P 1'
#
loop_
_entity.id
_entity.type
_entity.pdbx_description
1 polymer ?
#
loop_
_entity_poly.entity_id
_entity_poly.type
_entity_poly.pdbx_seq_one_letter_code
_entity_poly.pdbx_strand_id
1 'polypeptide(L)'
;SLPVMLLCIFVSFFTVALALRKPMKIVSRISPIEATRYLENAETHKKGKRNGRKNVTVFSMAMANITGNPKRTIGTILTMGFSCVLFVIISNYVGNIDTEHEARLSVNHGQFELQLDYSAEYDERYPENNLDTILTDNPLNDSLIEEIKSIPGVTDVMTREIVSVNLNGTRFPAAIVSKKDFDFMRQDGDIGSMDYDQAVKNGEIFFGWLMWMEQDGYAPGESIAFDFENGSGTYTYQGKIAGSFVSADTYLVIPEGVYRSMNPRGTAYGYLWVDCDKKDVASVEQSLNTLISNTSHIKMDTYHAQLQSAEFAARMMKLGCYLFMAIVGLIGFMNMANTMIMNITTKKQE
;
A
#
# COMPACT_ATOMS: atom_id res chain seq x y z
N SER A 1 10.15 0.69 -14.76
CA SER A 1 11.41 1.24 -15.33
C SER A 1 12.01 0.29 -16.36
N LEU A 2 12.66 0.83 -17.42
CA LEU A 2 13.24 0.07 -18.51
C LEU A 2 14.21 -1.05 -18.03
N PRO A 3 15.08 -0.83 -17.02
CA PRO A 3 15.97 -1.87 -16.50
C PRO A 3 15.22 -3.08 -15.92
N VAL A 4 14.11 -2.88 -15.22
CA VAL A 4 13.31 -3.97 -14.65
C VAL A 4 12.67 -4.81 -15.75
N MET A 5 12.17 -4.17 -16.81
CA MET A 5 11.57 -4.86 -17.95
C MET A 5 12.63 -5.72 -18.67
N LEU A 6 13.83 -5.18 -18.91
CA LEU A 6 14.95 -5.92 -19.50
C LEU A 6 15.41 -7.09 -18.64
N LEU A 7 15.45 -6.90 -17.31
CA LEU A 7 15.76 -7.97 -16.36
C LEU A 7 14.73 -9.10 -16.43
N CYS A 8 13.44 -8.79 -16.47
CA CYS A 8 12.37 -9.78 -16.58
C CYS A 8 12.47 -10.58 -17.88
N ILE A 9 12.73 -9.90 -19.01
CA ILE A 9 12.94 -10.56 -20.33
C ILE A 9 14.16 -11.48 -20.28
N PHE A 10 15.27 -11.01 -19.72
CA PHE A 10 16.49 -11.80 -19.58
C PHE A 10 16.28 -13.04 -18.72
N VAL A 11 15.66 -12.90 -17.54
CA VAL A 11 15.37 -14.01 -16.63
C VAL A 11 14.42 -15.01 -17.29
N SER A 12 13.39 -14.55 -18.01
CA SER A 12 12.46 -15.42 -18.73
C SER A 12 13.18 -16.20 -19.84
N PHE A 13 13.99 -15.54 -20.66
CA PHE A 13 14.77 -16.19 -21.71
C PHE A 13 15.76 -17.21 -21.14
N PHE A 14 16.46 -16.85 -20.07
CA PHE A 14 17.44 -17.71 -19.41
C PHE A 14 16.79 -18.96 -18.81
N THR A 15 15.65 -18.82 -18.15
CA THR A 15 14.88 -19.96 -17.61
C THR A 15 14.39 -20.91 -18.70
N VAL A 16 13.88 -20.38 -19.81
CA VAL A 16 13.45 -21.19 -20.96
C VAL A 16 14.66 -21.91 -21.60
N ALA A 17 15.77 -21.20 -21.79
CA ALA A 17 17.00 -21.80 -22.34
C ALA A 17 17.56 -22.94 -21.47
N LEU A 18 17.53 -22.76 -20.13
CA LEU A 18 17.93 -23.81 -19.19
C LEU A 18 16.98 -25.02 -19.24
N ALA A 19 15.67 -24.77 -19.29
CA ALA A 19 14.65 -25.83 -19.36
C ALA A 19 14.76 -26.66 -20.65
N LEU A 20 15.06 -26.01 -21.77
CA LEU A 20 15.21 -26.67 -23.09
C LEU A 20 16.54 -27.38 -23.28
N ARG A 21 17.55 -27.07 -22.49
CA ARG A 21 18.92 -27.60 -22.68
C ARG A 21 18.98 -29.14 -22.65
N LYS A 22 18.26 -29.78 -21.75
CA LYS A 22 18.22 -31.23 -21.61
C LYS A 22 17.38 -31.91 -22.71
N PRO A 23 16.17 -31.47 -23.04
CA PRO A 23 15.40 -32.00 -24.18
C PRO A 23 16.13 -31.83 -25.51
N MET A 24 16.69 -30.66 -25.79
CA MET A 24 17.45 -30.42 -27.06
C MET A 24 18.65 -31.35 -27.18
N LYS A 25 19.40 -31.59 -26.08
CA LYS A 25 20.55 -32.52 -26.10
C LYS A 25 20.12 -33.97 -26.36
N ILE A 26 18.94 -34.37 -25.93
CA ILE A 26 18.39 -35.70 -26.21
C ILE A 26 17.99 -35.80 -27.69
N VAL A 27 17.17 -34.85 -28.16
CA VAL A 27 16.70 -34.84 -29.56
C VAL A 27 17.84 -34.76 -30.57
N SER A 28 18.93 -34.00 -30.31
CA SER A 28 20.09 -33.90 -31.21
C SER A 28 20.93 -35.17 -31.28
N ARG A 29 20.73 -36.15 -30.40
CA ARG A 29 21.52 -37.41 -30.36
C ARG A 29 20.77 -38.63 -30.83
N ILE A 30 19.45 -38.54 -30.98
CA ILE A 30 18.59 -39.66 -31.35
C ILE A 30 18.39 -39.67 -32.86
N SER A 31 18.63 -40.84 -33.53
CA SER A 31 18.32 -41.02 -34.94
C SER A 31 16.81 -41.01 -35.20
N PRO A 32 16.32 -40.67 -36.41
CA PRO A 32 14.90 -40.68 -36.74
C PRO A 32 14.22 -42.03 -36.48
N ILE A 33 14.93 -43.13 -36.67
CA ILE A 33 14.42 -44.48 -36.40
C ILE A 33 14.40 -44.78 -34.91
N GLU A 34 15.35 -44.28 -34.17
CA GLU A 34 15.45 -44.41 -32.73
C GLU A 34 14.38 -43.52 -31.99
N ALA A 35 14.07 -42.40 -32.56
CA ALA A 35 13.05 -41.48 -32.07
C ALA A 35 11.63 -42.14 -32.05
N THR A 36 11.33 -43.00 -33.02
CA THR A 36 10.06 -43.72 -33.07
C THR A 36 9.93 -44.82 -32.01
N ARG A 37 11.10 -45.26 -31.48
CA ARG A 37 11.20 -46.31 -30.43
C ARG A 37 11.65 -45.76 -29.07
N TYR A 38 11.85 -44.42 -28.96
CA TYR A 38 12.38 -43.80 -27.76
C TYR A 38 11.35 -43.85 -26.63
N LEU A 39 11.67 -44.66 -25.63
CA LEU A 39 10.95 -44.73 -24.36
C LEU A 39 11.83 -44.06 -23.29
N GLU A 40 11.40 -42.95 -22.77
CA GLU A 40 12.11 -42.14 -21.76
C GLU A 40 12.44 -42.92 -20.46
N ASN A 41 11.82 -44.07 -20.25
CA ASN A 41 11.96 -44.89 -19.06
C ASN A 41 12.45 -46.33 -19.30
N ALA A 42 13.28 -46.54 -20.34
CA ALA A 42 14.00 -47.79 -20.49
C ALA A 42 15.15 -47.98 -19.46
N GLU A 43 15.12 -47.23 -18.35
CA GLU A 43 15.97 -47.55 -17.20
C GLU A 43 15.40 -48.76 -16.46
N THR A 44 16.07 -49.88 -16.69
CA THR A 44 16.06 -51.09 -15.91
C THR A 44 15.27 -51.01 -14.60
N HIS A 45 14.01 -51.41 -14.66
CA HIS A 45 13.31 -51.90 -13.46
C HIS A 45 14.11 -53.04 -12.90
N LYS A 46 14.82 -52.84 -11.80
CA LYS A 46 15.31 -53.97 -10.97
C LYS A 46 14.14 -54.91 -10.75
N LYS A 47 14.22 -56.11 -11.29
CA LYS A 47 13.22 -57.17 -11.10
C LYS A 47 13.18 -57.57 -9.60
N GLY A 48 12.49 -56.76 -8.81
CA GLY A 48 12.06 -57.16 -7.47
C GLY A 48 10.91 -58.14 -7.65
N LYS A 49 10.92 -59.25 -6.97
CA LYS A 49 9.80 -60.19 -6.90
C LYS A 49 8.52 -59.45 -6.52
N ARG A 50 7.68 -59.16 -7.50
CA ARG A 50 6.34 -58.62 -7.26
C ARG A 50 5.45 -59.77 -6.84
N ASN A 51 5.09 -59.86 -5.57
CA ASN A 51 3.99 -60.69 -5.12
C ASN A 51 2.69 -60.11 -5.69
N GLY A 52 2.09 -60.83 -6.65
CA GLY A 52 0.81 -60.43 -7.24
C GLY A 52 -0.27 -60.34 -6.16
N ARG A 53 -0.87 -59.16 -5.98
CA ARG A 53 -2.04 -58.99 -5.10
C ARG A 53 -3.25 -59.61 -5.76
N LYS A 54 -3.93 -60.52 -5.05
CA LYS A 54 -5.14 -61.22 -5.52
C LYS A 54 -6.35 -60.31 -5.78
N ASN A 55 -6.43 -59.14 -5.12
CA ASN A 55 -7.52 -58.17 -5.30
C ASN A 55 -6.95 -56.86 -5.74
N VAL A 56 -7.25 -56.42 -6.96
CA VAL A 56 -6.87 -55.11 -7.52
C VAL A 56 -8.08 -54.19 -7.36
N THR A 57 -8.00 -53.24 -6.46
CA THR A 57 -8.99 -52.16 -6.29
C THR A 57 -8.54 -50.94 -7.06
N VAL A 58 -9.49 -50.05 -7.45
CA VAL A 58 -9.18 -48.76 -8.10
C VAL A 58 -8.20 -47.95 -7.28
N PHE A 59 -8.31 -47.97 -5.94
CA PHE A 59 -7.41 -47.30 -5.04
C PHE A 59 -5.98 -47.89 -5.09
N SER A 60 -5.84 -49.25 -5.14
CA SER A 60 -4.51 -49.88 -5.22
C SER A 60 -3.82 -49.63 -6.55
N MET A 61 -4.59 -49.46 -7.66
CA MET A 61 -4.09 -49.05 -8.96
C MET A 61 -3.65 -47.60 -8.97
N ALA A 62 -4.42 -46.69 -8.37
CA ALA A 62 -4.07 -45.29 -8.22
C ALA A 62 -2.78 -45.14 -7.41
N MET A 63 -2.66 -45.84 -6.28
CA MET A 63 -1.49 -45.81 -5.42
C MET A 63 -0.23 -46.39 -6.12
N ALA A 64 -0.38 -47.47 -6.89
CA ALA A 64 0.71 -48.02 -7.69
C ALA A 64 1.19 -47.04 -8.77
N ASN A 65 0.29 -46.22 -9.36
CA ASN A 65 0.66 -45.18 -10.31
C ASN A 65 1.42 -44.04 -9.64
N ILE A 66 0.97 -43.60 -8.46
CA ILE A 66 1.62 -42.53 -7.68
C ILE A 66 3.05 -42.96 -7.27
N THR A 67 3.21 -44.20 -6.83
CA THR A 67 4.51 -44.75 -6.36
C THR A 67 5.43 -45.18 -7.50
N GLY A 68 4.90 -45.40 -8.71
CA GLY A 68 5.66 -45.88 -9.88
C GLY A 68 6.72 -44.86 -10.38
N ASN A 69 6.39 -43.57 -10.31
CA ASN A 69 7.28 -42.47 -10.72
C ASN A 69 7.32 -41.35 -9.67
N PRO A 70 7.96 -41.55 -8.52
CA PRO A 70 7.85 -40.64 -7.37
C PRO A 70 8.35 -39.22 -7.65
N LYS A 71 9.44 -39.07 -8.40
CA LYS A 71 9.99 -37.73 -8.75
C LYS A 71 8.99 -36.91 -9.52
N ARG A 72 8.28 -37.47 -10.46
CA ARG A 72 7.28 -36.82 -11.27
C ARG A 72 6.03 -36.48 -10.48
N THR A 73 5.56 -37.45 -9.69
CA THR A 73 4.39 -37.27 -8.83
C THR A 73 4.63 -36.15 -7.81
N ILE A 74 5.81 -36.14 -7.15
CA ILE A 74 6.17 -35.06 -6.23
C ILE A 74 6.19 -33.71 -6.95
N GLY A 75 6.79 -33.64 -8.15
CA GLY A 75 6.79 -32.41 -8.95
C GLY A 75 5.38 -31.89 -9.24
N THR A 76 4.45 -32.77 -9.65
CA THR A 76 3.06 -32.41 -9.91
C THR A 76 2.33 -31.96 -8.64
N ILE A 77 2.51 -32.67 -7.52
CA ILE A 77 1.92 -32.30 -6.23
C ILE A 77 2.44 -30.93 -5.76
N LEU A 78 3.76 -30.69 -5.88
CA LEU A 78 4.34 -29.42 -5.48
C LEU A 78 3.82 -28.25 -6.34
N THR A 79 3.80 -28.42 -7.67
CA THR A 79 3.30 -27.34 -8.56
C THR A 79 1.81 -27.06 -8.34
N MET A 80 0.99 -28.10 -8.17
CA MET A 80 -0.43 -27.95 -7.92
C MET A 80 -0.70 -27.38 -6.52
N GLY A 81 0.02 -27.86 -5.50
CA GLY A 81 -0.07 -27.34 -4.14
C GLY A 81 0.33 -25.87 -4.05
N PHE A 82 1.42 -25.49 -4.71
CA PHE A 82 1.86 -24.11 -4.77
C PHE A 82 0.84 -23.21 -5.49
N SER A 83 0.25 -23.67 -6.59
CA SER A 83 -0.84 -22.97 -7.28
C SER A 83 -2.05 -22.75 -6.37
N CYS A 84 -2.45 -23.75 -5.59
CA CYS A 84 -3.55 -23.62 -4.63
C CYS A 84 -3.23 -22.61 -3.51
N VAL A 85 -2.01 -22.64 -2.97
CA VAL A 85 -1.57 -21.69 -1.94
C VAL A 85 -1.60 -20.25 -2.47
N LEU A 86 -1.05 -20.03 -3.67
CA LEU A 86 -1.09 -18.71 -4.32
C LEU A 86 -2.53 -18.25 -4.54
N PHE A 87 -3.41 -19.15 -5.00
CA PHE A 87 -4.83 -18.85 -5.19
C PHE A 87 -5.48 -18.36 -3.89
N VAL A 88 -5.24 -19.06 -2.77
CA VAL A 88 -5.81 -18.69 -1.46
C VAL A 88 -5.26 -17.35 -0.98
N ILE A 89 -3.94 -17.11 -1.11
CA ILE A 89 -3.31 -15.85 -0.70
C ILE A 89 -3.90 -14.68 -1.49
N ILE A 90 -3.96 -14.80 -2.82
CA ILE A 90 -4.48 -13.74 -3.69
C ILE A 90 -5.97 -13.51 -3.45
N SER A 91 -6.76 -14.58 -3.31
CA SER A 91 -8.19 -14.48 -3.04
C SER A 91 -8.46 -13.78 -1.72
N ASN A 92 -7.69 -14.07 -0.69
CA ASN A 92 -7.79 -13.41 0.61
C ASN A 92 -7.40 -11.92 0.51
N TYR A 93 -6.28 -11.60 -0.15
CA TYR A 93 -5.85 -10.21 -0.36
C TYR A 93 -6.92 -9.39 -1.09
N VAL A 94 -7.43 -9.90 -2.22
CA VAL A 94 -8.46 -9.25 -3.03
C VAL A 94 -9.77 -9.06 -2.27
N GLY A 95 -10.12 -10.02 -1.39
CA GLY A 95 -11.34 -9.97 -0.57
C GLY A 95 -11.30 -8.92 0.56
N ASN A 96 -10.10 -8.52 0.98
CA ASN A 96 -9.90 -7.59 2.10
C ASN A 96 -9.56 -6.14 1.67
N ILE A 97 -9.71 -5.81 0.37
CA ILE A 97 -9.52 -4.42 -0.09
C ILE A 97 -10.70 -3.58 0.38
N ASP A 98 -10.44 -2.69 1.34
CA ASP A 98 -11.40 -1.74 1.89
C ASP A 98 -11.24 -0.37 1.19
N THR A 99 -12.11 -0.10 0.22
CA THR A 99 -12.06 1.15 -0.56
C THR A 99 -12.58 2.35 0.20
N GLU A 100 -13.45 2.15 1.21
CA GLU A 100 -13.93 3.23 2.06
C GLU A 100 -12.81 3.70 2.99
N HIS A 101 -12.07 2.76 3.57
CA HIS A 101 -10.90 3.08 4.38
C HIS A 101 -9.85 3.85 3.57
N GLU A 102 -9.51 3.38 2.36
CA GLU A 102 -8.57 4.08 1.46
C GLU A 102 -9.03 5.51 1.14
N ALA A 103 -10.32 5.71 0.85
CA ALA A 103 -10.87 7.04 0.60
C ALA A 103 -10.79 7.94 1.85
N ARG A 104 -10.96 7.38 3.04
CA ARG A 104 -10.85 8.10 4.32
C ARG A 104 -9.41 8.45 4.70
N LEU A 105 -8.40 7.74 4.18
CA LEU A 105 -7.01 8.15 4.33
C LEU A 105 -6.71 9.47 3.57
N SER A 106 -7.45 9.76 2.49
CA SER A 106 -7.28 10.99 1.72
C SER A 106 -8.19 12.13 2.20
N VAL A 107 -9.44 11.83 2.60
CA VAL A 107 -10.38 12.79 3.17
C VAL A 107 -10.77 12.29 4.56
N ASN A 108 -10.02 12.69 5.57
CA ASN A 108 -10.11 12.16 6.92
C ASN A 108 -11.48 12.39 7.58
N HIS A 109 -12.08 13.55 7.33
CA HIS A 109 -13.35 13.96 7.94
C HIS A 109 -14.29 14.57 6.90
N GLY A 110 -15.59 14.53 7.14
CA GLY A 110 -16.62 15.17 6.31
C GLY A 110 -16.72 14.62 4.88
N GLN A 111 -17.22 15.45 3.99
CA GLN A 111 -17.39 15.15 2.55
C GLN A 111 -16.34 15.87 1.68
N PHE A 112 -15.78 16.97 2.15
CA PHE A 112 -14.79 17.77 1.43
C PHE A 112 -13.63 18.10 2.35
N GLU A 113 -12.43 18.07 1.78
CA GLU A 113 -11.20 18.51 2.42
C GLU A 113 -10.62 19.67 1.59
N LEU A 114 -10.47 20.84 2.19
CA LEU A 114 -9.70 21.94 1.64
C LEU A 114 -8.37 21.98 2.38
N GLN A 115 -7.29 21.98 1.65
CA GLN A 115 -5.95 22.01 2.22
C GLN A 115 -5.10 23.07 1.53
N LEU A 116 -4.09 23.57 2.24
CA LEU A 116 -3.09 24.43 1.62
C LEU A 116 -2.30 23.65 0.58
N ASP A 117 -2.15 24.26 -0.60
CA ASP A 117 -1.30 23.74 -1.68
C ASP A 117 0.06 24.44 -1.60
N TYR A 118 1.04 23.75 -1.10
CA TYR A 118 2.40 24.23 -0.89
C TYR A 118 3.45 23.25 -1.42
N SER A 119 4.65 23.74 -1.68
CA SER A 119 5.77 22.89 -2.11
C SER A 119 6.15 21.87 -1.03
N ALA A 120 6.24 20.58 -1.42
CA ALA A 120 6.62 19.51 -0.49
C ALA A 120 8.02 19.71 0.10
N GLU A 121 8.92 20.31 -0.66
CA GLU A 121 10.26 20.70 -0.23
C GLU A 121 10.38 22.23 -0.32
N TYR A 122 11.14 22.83 0.59
CA TYR A 122 11.42 24.25 0.56
C TYR A 122 12.18 24.63 -0.72
N ASP A 123 11.63 25.53 -1.53
CA ASP A 123 12.23 25.96 -2.80
C ASP A 123 12.55 27.47 -2.76
N GLU A 124 13.84 27.81 -2.79
CA GLU A 124 14.32 29.19 -2.84
C GLU A 124 13.99 29.91 -4.17
N ARG A 125 13.74 29.15 -5.24
CA ARG A 125 13.42 29.70 -6.57
C ARG A 125 11.96 30.16 -6.70
N TYR A 126 11.09 29.54 -5.92
CA TYR A 126 9.65 29.82 -5.90
C TYR A 126 9.16 29.99 -4.45
N PRO A 127 9.66 31.01 -3.74
CA PRO A 127 9.39 31.19 -2.31
C PRO A 127 7.90 31.39 -2.00
N GLU A 128 7.12 31.89 -2.97
CA GLU A 128 5.68 32.05 -2.87
C GLU A 128 4.92 30.75 -2.65
N ASN A 129 5.49 29.61 -3.02
CA ASN A 129 4.90 28.28 -2.85
C ASN A 129 5.34 27.60 -1.55
N ASN A 130 6.20 28.22 -0.75
CA ASN A 130 6.63 27.64 0.52
C ASN A 130 5.59 27.87 1.62
N LEU A 131 5.44 26.89 2.49
CA LEU A 131 4.44 26.90 3.56
C LEU A 131 4.54 28.15 4.46
N ASP A 132 5.76 28.52 4.88
CA ASP A 132 6.02 29.70 5.73
C ASP A 132 5.53 30.99 5.06
N THR A 133 5.75 31.13 3.75
CA THR A 133 5.29 32.30 2.97
C THR A 133 3.77 32.30 2.86
N ILE A 134 3.16 31.17 2.50
CA ILE A 134 1.70 31.05 2.38
C ILE A 134 1.01 31.36 3.72
N LEU A 135 1.57 30.90 4.83
CA LEU A 135 1.01 31.14 6.17
C LEU A 135 0.98 32.64 6.55
N THR A 136 1.83 33.50 5.95
CA THR A 136 1.80 34.95 6.22
C THR A 136 0.56 35.64 5.67
N ASP A 137 -0.01 35.15 4.56
CA ASP A 137 -1.28 35.57 3.97
C ASP A 137 -2.14 34.33 3.70
N ASN A 138 -2.48 33.65 4.79
CA ASN A 138 -3.13 32.36 4.74
C ASN A 138 -4.53 32.44 4.12
N PRO A 139 -4.77 31.80 2.97
CA PRO A 139 -6.08 31.79 2.34
C PRO A 139 -7.12 31.00 3.14
N LEU A 140 -6.69 30.03 3.96
CA LEU A 140 -7.56 29.33 4.91
C LEU A 140 -7.63 30.14 6.20
N ASN A 141 -8.59 31.05 6.29
CA ASN A 141 -8.75 31.99 7.40
C ASN A 141 -10.18 31.97 7.94
N ASP A 142 -10.39 32.70 9.04
CA ASP A 142 -11.69 32.75 9.73
C ASP A 142 -12.80 33.29 8.82
N SER A 143 -12.51 34.25 7.91
CA SER A 143 -13.50 34.76 6.96
C SER A 143 -13.99 33.66 6.02
N LEU A 144 -13.08 32.89 5.45
CA LEU A 144 -13.41 31.77 4.56
C LEU A 144 -14.23 30.70 5.31
N ILE A 145 -13.88 30.42 6.57
CA ILE A 145 -14.61 29.44 7.39
C ILE A 145 -16.05 29.90 7.63
N GLU A 146 -16.28 31.17 7.94
CA GLU A 146 -17.63 31.72 8.13
C GLU A 146 -18.43 31.72 6.81
N GLU A 147 -17.78 32.02 5.67
CA GLU A 147 -18.43 31.91 4.36
C GLU A 147 -18.82 30.45 4.06
N ILE A 148 -17.94 29.49 4.31
CA ILE A 148 -18.24 28.06 4.14
C ILE A 148 -19.41 27.63 5.03
N LYS A 149 -19.41 28.00 6.32
CA LYS A 149 -20.50 27.70 7.23
C LYS A 149 -21.85 28.31 6.80
N SER A 150 -21.82 29.41 6.03
CA SER A 150 -23.04 30.04 5.51
C SER A 150 -23.63 29.32 4.28
N ILE A 151 -22.90 28.38 3.66
CA ILE A 151 -23.39 27.60 2.51
C ILE A 151 -24.56 26.72 2.94
N PRO A 152 -25.72 26.79 2.28
CA PRO A 152 -26.85 25.93 2.59
C PRO A 152 -26.49 24.44 2.42
N GLY A 153 -26.77 23.65 3.45
CA GLY A 153 -26.47 22.21 3.48
C GLY A 153 -25.18 21.84 4.20
N VAL A 154 -24.30 22.79 4.51
CA VAL A 154 -23.13 22.54 5.38
C VAL A 154 -23.61 22.33 6.82
N THR A 155 -23.15 21.25 7.42
CA THR A 155 -23.54 20.85 8.79
C THR A 155 -22.43 21.05 9.80
N ASP A 156 -21.17 20.89 9.39
CA ASP A 156 -20.00 21.07 10.26
C ASP A 156 -18.78 21.49 9.45
N VAL A 157 -17.87 22.25 10.09
CA VAL A 157 -16.56 22.61 9.54
C VAL A 157 -15.53 22.40 10.63
N MET A 158 -14.66 21.38 10.42
CA MET A 158 -13.53 21.09 11.28
C MET A 158 -12.25 21.70 10.70
N THR A 159 -11.32 22.05 11.57
CA THR A 159 -10.07 22.71 11.18
C THR A 159 -8.88 21.99 11.79
N ARG A 160 -7.75 21.98 11.09
CA ARG A 160 -6.44 21.60 11.63
C ARG A 160 -5.41 22.67 11.26
N GLU A 161 -4.63 23.08 12.23
CA GLU A 161 -3.54 23.99 12.00
C GLU A 161 -2.27 23.26 11.54
N ILE A 162 -1.44 23.97 10.78
CA ILE A 162 -0.14 23.49 10.30
C ILE A 162 0.89 24.60 10.50
N VAL A 163 2.11 24.26 10.83
CA VAL A 163 3.19 25.20 10.99
C VAL A 163 4.42 24.78 10.17
N SER A 164 5.24 25.74 9.76
CA SER A 164 6.53 25.46 9.13
C SER A 164 7.59 25.33 10.19
N VAL A 165 8.13 24.13 10.37
CA VAL A 165 9.20 23.82 11.34
C VAL A 165 10.55 23.93 10.66
N ASN A 166 11.52 24.55 11.33
CA ASN A 166 12.92 24.54 10.95
C ASN A 166 13.72 23.69 11.98
N LEU A 167 14.10 22.51 11.55
CA LEU A 167 14.91 21.58 12.33
C LEU A 167 16.28 21.43 11.65
N ASN A 168 17.34 21.84 12.32
CA ASN A 168 18.72 21.77 11.81
C ASN A 168 18.94 22.41 10.42
N GLY A 169 18.19 23.48 10.12
CA GLY A 169 18.27 24.18 8.82
C GLY A 169 17.40 23.62 7.70
N THR A 170 16.72 22.51 7.95
CA THR A 170 15.73 21.95 6.99
C THR A 170 14.32 22.29 7.45
N ARG A 171 13.47 22.71 6.51
CA ARG A 171 12.09 23.11 6.79
C ARG A 171 11.11 22.00 6.43
N PHE A 172 10.17 21.75 7.34
CA PHE A 172 9.13 20.72 7.20
C PHE A 172 7.79 21.23 7.69
N PRO A 173 6.67 20.69 7.19
CA PRO A 173 5.37 20.89 7.78
C PRO A 173 5.23 20.12 9.09
N ALA A 174 4.59 20.72 10.09
CA ALA A 174 4.14 20.03 11.30
C ALA A 174 2.66 20.27 11.53
N ALA A 175 1.90 19.21 11.78
CA ALA A 175 0.47 19.30 12.05
C ALA A 175 0.24 19.56 13.54
N ILE A 176 -0.69 20.47 13.84
CA ILE A 176 -1.20 20.69 15.19
C ILE A 176 -2.48 19.87 15.32
N VAL A 177 -2.44 18.83 16.15
CA VAL A 177 -3.54 17.86 16.20
C VAL A 177 -4.33 17.92 17.50
N SER A 178 -5.64 17.86 17.38
CA SER A 178 -6.56 17.65 18.50
C SER A 178 -6.45 16.19 19.00
N LYS A 179 -6.98 15.92 20.21
CA LYS A 179 -7.04 14.54 20.71
C LYS A 179 -7.82 13.62 19.78
N LYS A 180 -8.93 14.11 19.20
CA LYS A 180 -9.76 13.34 18.28
C LYS A 180 -8.98 12.95 17.00
N ASP A 181 -8.23 13.89 16.43
CA ASP A 181 -7.39 13.64 15.25
C ASP A 181 -6.25 12.69 15.59
N PHE A 182 -5.63 12.85 16.75
CA PHE A 182 -4.56 11.98 17.22
C PHE A 182 -5.04 10.54 17.35
N ASP A 183 -6.20 10.31 17.96
CA ASP A 183 -6.80 8.98 18.11
C ASP A 183 -7.18 8.38 16.75
N PHE A 184 -7.61 9.20 15.79
CA PHE A 184 -7.90 8.77 14.42
C PHE A 184 -6.62 8.36 13.65
N MET A 185 -5.52 9.09 13.84
CA MET A 185 -4.25 8.84 13.14
C MET A 185 -3.50 7.61 13.67
N ARG A 186 -3.83 7.13 14.88
CA ARG A 186 -3.13 5.98 15.48
C ARG A 186 -3.35 4.70 14.71
N GLN A 187 -2.28 3.92 14.57
CA GLN A 187 -2.27 2.64 13.86
C GLN A 187 -1.52 1.57 14.67
N ASP A 188 -1.73 0.31 14.32
CA ASP A 188 -0.93 -0.78 14.85
C ASP A 188 0.52 -0.65 14.37
N GLY A 189 1.45 -0.66 15.31
CA GLY A 189 2.88 -0.51 15.04
C GLY A 189 3.45 0.87 15.38
N ASP A 190 2.63 1.82 15.87
CA ASP A 190 3.13 3.06 16.47
C ASP A 190 4.07 2.74 17.63
N ILE A 191 5.12 3.55 17.78
CA ILE A 191 6.15 3.32 18.81
C ILE A 191 6.24 4.44 19.84
N GLY A 192 6.74 4.10 21.04
CA GLY A 192 6.86 5.02 22.16
C GLY A 192 5.57 5.14 22.96
N SER A 193 5.46 6.23 23.72
CA SER A 193 4.25 6.52 24.50
C SER A 193 3.22 7.23 23.63
N MET A 194 2.27 6.49 23.10
CA MET A 194 1.18 7.03 22.28
C MET A 194 -0.01 7.47 23.15
N ASP A 195 0.29 8.26 24.20
CA ASP A 195 -0.71 8.86 25.10
C ASP A 195 -0.73 10.37 24.90
N TYR A 196 -1.82 10.87 24.31
CA TYR A 196 -2.00 12.30 24.03
C TYR A 196 -1.99 13.17 25.29
N ASP A 197 -2.73 12.76 26.33
CA ASP A 197 -2.87 13.55 27.54
C ASP A 197 -1.55 13.62 28.33
N GLN A 198 -0.81 12.53 28.33
CA GLN A 198 0.53 12.50 28.93
C GLN A 198 1.51 13.38 28.12
N ALA A 199 1.47 13.32 26.79
CA ALA A 199 2.31 14.15 25.93
C ALA A 199 2.02 15.65 26.16
N VAL A 200 0.76 16.04 26.25
CA VAL A 200 0.37 17.42 26.56
C VAL A 200 0.88 17.84 27.94
N LYS A 201 0.72 16.98 28.96
CA LYS A 201 1.20 17.26 30.33
C LYS A 201 2.71 17.43 30.41
N ASN A 202 3.47 16.66 29.64
CA ASN A 202 4.93 16.65 29.63
C ASN A 202 5.50 17.66 28.62
N GLY A 203 4.70 18.28 27.76
CA GLY A 203 5.15 19.13 26.67
C GLY A 203 5.88 18.34 25.56
N GLU A 204 5.44 17.13 25.25
CA GLU A 204 6.08 16.22 24.30
C GLU A 204 5.40 16.26 22.94
N ILE A 205 6.14 15.90 21.89
CA ILE A 205 5.66 15.83 20.50
C ILE A 205 5.89 14.43 19.90
N PHE A 206 5.40 14.22 18.68
CA PHE A 206 5.54 12.96 17.96
C PHE A 206 6.15 13.17 16.59
N PHE A 207 6.86 12.17 16.09
CA PHE A 207 7.15 12.08 14.66
C PHE A 207 5.95 11.54 13.90
N GLY A 208 5.72 12.08 12.71
CA GLY A 208 4.63 11.62 11.85
C GLY A 208 4.92 10.28 11.19
N TRP A 209 6.19 9.96 10.99
CA TRP A 209 6.59 8.69 10.39
C TRP A 209 7.82 8.09 11.08
N LEU A 210 7.70 6.83 11.47
CA LEU A 210 8.75 6.08 12.12
C LEU A 210 10.07 6.11 11.33
N MET A 211 10.00 5.96 10.01
CA MET A 211 11.18 5.95 9.16
C MET A 211 11.93 7.30 9.20
N TRP A 212 11.24 8.43 9.26
CA TRP A 212 11.90 9.74 9.38
C TRP A 212 12.59 9.91 10.73
N MET A 213 11.93 9.47 11.81
CA MET A 213 12.53 9.51 13.15
C MET A 213 13.83 8.71 13.21
N GLU A 214 13.83 7.49 12.66
CA GLU A 214 15.03 6.63 12.62
C GLU A 214 16.12 7.18 11.70
N GLN A 215 15.74 7.72 10.53
CA GLN A 215 16.69 8.30 9.56
C GLN A 215 17.43 9.52 10.13
N ASP A 216 16.74 10.33 10.92
CA ASP A 216 17.32 11.49 11.57
C ASP A 216 18.03 11.17 12.90
N GLY A 217 18.03 9.90 13.30
CA GLY A 217 18.73 9.40 14.47
C GLY A 217 18.04 9.70 15.81
N TYR A 218 16.73 9.94 15.78
CA TYR A 218 15.92 10.17 16.98
C TYR A 218 15.27 8.89 17.51
N ALA A 219 14.99 8.90 18.82
CA ALA A 219 14.25 7.84 19.50
C ALA A 219 13.27 8.42 20.55
N PRO A 220 12.22 7.67 20.94
CA PRO A 220 11.32 8.10 22.01
C PRO A 220 12.08 8.42 23.32
N GLY A 221 11.73 9.53 23.94
CA GLY A 221 12.37 10.05 25.16
C GLY A 221 13.54 11.00 24.92
N GLU A 222 14.05 11.11 23.70
CA GLU A 222 15.11 12.04 23.36
C GLU A 222 14.61 13.49 23.31
N SER A 223 15.53 14.42 23.57
CA SER A 223 15.25 15.86 23.50
C SER A 223 15.33 16.35 22.05
N ILE A 224 14.39 17.21 21.68
CA ILE A 224 14.35 17.88 20.38
C ILE A 224 14.08 19.36 20.58
N ALA A 225 14.71 20.21 19.78
CA ALA A 225 14.47 21.64 19.74
C ALA A 225 14.41 22.12 18.30
N PHE A 226 13.46 22.99 17.98
CA PHE A 226 13.31 23.58 16.67
C PHE A 226 12.58 24.93 16.74
N ASP A 227 12.75 25.72 15.72
CA ASP A 227 11.94 26.91 15.51
C ASP A 227 10.80 26.59 14.56
N PHE A 228 9.65 27.25 14.75
CA PHE A 228 8.53 27.11 13.83
C PHE A 228 7.88 28.46 13.54
N GLU A 229 7.28 28.56 12.36
CA GLU A 229 6.57 29.74 11.86
C GLU A 229 5.10 29.39 11.60
N ASN A 230 4.20 30.27 12.07
CA ASN A 230 2.75 30.11 11.89
C ASN A 230 2.10 31.26 11.10
N GLY A 231 2.92 32.07 10.39
CA GLY A 231 2.49 33.24 9.68
C GLY A 231 2.37 34.51 10.52
N SER A 232 2.20 34.39 11.84
CA SER A 232 2.13 35.55 12.75
C SER A 232 3.41 35.81 13.54
N GLY A 233 4.36 34.88 13.47
CA GLY A 233 5.66 34.99 14.14
C GLY A 233 6.42 33.68 14.15
N THR A 234 7.67 33.79 14.64
CA THR A 234 8.55 32.64 14.86
C THR A 234 8.56 32.32 16.35
N TYR A 235 8.45 31.04 16.64
CA TYR A 235 8.42 30.49 18.00
C TYR A 235 9.44 29.37 18.12
N THR A 236 9.97 29.15 19.33
CA THR A 236 10.90 28.06 19.60
C THR A 236 10.25 27.00 20.48
N TYR A 237 10.31 25.76 20.05
CA TYR A 237 9.94 24.60 20.85
C TYR A 237 11.19 23.94 21.42
N GLN A 238 11.12 23.52 22.68
CA GLN A 238 12.10 22.66 23.33
C GLN A 238 11.36 21.65 24.20
N GLY A 239 11.56 20.37 23.91
CA GLY A 239 10.89 19.31 24.62
C GLY A 239 11.44 17.94 24.29
N LYS A 240 10.61 16.92 24.39
CA LYS A 240 10.96 15.54 24.10
C LYS A 240 10.05 14.91 23.07
N ILE A 241 10.53 13.85 22.48
CA ILE A 241 9.77 12.99 21.57
C ILE A 241 9.08 11.93 22.42
N ALA A 242 7.73 11.89 22.40
CA ALA A 242 6.97 10.86 23.08
C ALA A 242 6.98 9.55 22.30
N GLY A 243 6.91 9.64 20.97
CA GLY A 243 6.84 8.48 20.09
C GLY A 243 6.75 8.86 18.63
N SER A 244 6.40 7.89 17.80
CA SER A 244 6.18 8.08 16.36
C SER A 244 4.99 7.28 15.88
N PHE A 245 4.23 7.87 14.96
CA PHE A 245 3.27 7.15 14.13
C PHE A 245 4.00 6.23 13.14
N VAL A 246 3.31 5.21 12.64
CA VAL A 246 3.82 4.36 11.56
C VAL A 246 3.91 5.16 10.26
N SER A 247 2.87 5.93 9.94
CA SER A 247 2.82 6.79 8.76
C SER A 247 1.71 7.82 8.93
N ALA A 248 2.09 9.09 9.04
CA ALA A 248 1.20 10.24 8.99
C ALA A 248 1.65 11.19 7.88
N ASP A 249 0.74 12.05 7.41
CA ASP A 249 0.99 12.95 6.28
C ASP A 249 1.87 14.15 6.61
N THR A 250 2.48 14.17 7.79
CA THR A 250 3.26 15.28 8.30
C THR A 250 4.54 14.80 8.96
N TYR A 251 5.59 15.63 8.91
CA TYR A 251 6.88 15.28 9.49
C TYR A 251 6.85 15.21 11.02
N LEU A 252 6.24 16.21 11.66
CA LEU A 252 6.02 16.25 13.11
C LEU A 252 4.53 16.42 13.40
N VAL A 253 4.11 15.83 14.51
CA VAL A 253 2.77 15.95 15.08
C VAL A 253 2.90 16.60 16.44
N ILE A 254 2.35 17.80 16.59
CA ILE A 254 2.38 18.59 17.81
C ILE A 254 0.96 18.54 18.43
N PRO A 255 0.79 17.96 19.61
CA PRO A 255 -0.50 18.03 20.31
C PRO A 255 -0.96 19.49 20.49
N GLU A 256 -2.22 19.76 20.23
CA GLU A 256 -2.77 21.13 20.32
C GLU A 256 -2.50 21.76 21.70
N GLY A 257 -2.63 20.98 22.77
CA GLY A 257 -2.33 21.47 24.13
C GLY A 257 -0.89 21.91 24.31
N VAL A 258 0.08 21.22 23.67
CA VAL A 258 1.50 21.63 23.66
C VAL A 258 1.68 22.92 22.87
N TYR A 259 1.11 22.99 21.67
CA TYR A 259 1.17 24.20 20.82
C TYR A 259 0.59 25.43 21.53
N ARG A 260 -0.62 25.31 22.12
CA ARG A 260 -1.26 26.41 22.83
C ARG A 260 -0.49 26.87 24.07
N SER A 261 0.25 25.98 24.73
CA SER A 261 1.10 26.33 25.87
C SER A 261 2.24 27.30 25.52
N MET A 262 2.67 27.34 24.26
CA MET A 262 3.65 28.29 23.72
C MET A 262 3.08 29.66 23.42
N ASN A 263 1.74 29.81 23.57
CA ASN A 263 1.01 31.07 23.38
C ASN A 263 1.21 31.72 21.99
N PRO A 264 1.07 30.95 20.89
CA PRO A 264 1.23 31.49 19.55
C PRO A 264 0.10 32.46 19.25
N ARG A 265 0.41 33.49 18.43
CA ARG A 265 -0.56 34.47 17.94
C ARG A 265 -1.18 33.98 16.65
N GLY A 266 -2.45 34.34 16.41
CA GLY A 266 -3.16 34.00 15.18
C GLY A 266 -3.49 32.52 15.07
N THR A 267 -4.04 32.15 13.91
CA THR A 267 -4.41 30.79 13.50
C THR A 267 -3.68 30.44 12.22
N ALA A 268 -3.20 29.22 12.12
CA ALA A 268 -2.44 28.72 10.98
C ALA A 268 -3.17 27.51 10.36
N TYR A 269 -4.40 27.74 9.86
CA TYR A 269 -5.17 26.65 9.27
C TYR A 269 -4.46 26.06 8.06
N GLY A 270 -4.26 24.77 8.07
CA GLY A 270 -3.70 24.02 6.94
C GLY A 270 -4.73 23.14 6.27
N TYR A 271 -5.77 22.74 7.04
CA TYR A 271 -6.84 21.87 6.58
C TYR A 271 -8.18 22.34 7.11
N LEU A 272 -9.19 22.29 6.25
CA LEU A 272 -10.61 22.46 6.60
C LEU A 272 -11.37 21.25 6.08
N TRP A 273 -12.12 20.57 6.94
CA TRP A 273 -13.03 19.51 6.55
C TRP A 273 -14.46 20.00 6.67
N VAL A 274 -15.18 19.90 5.56
CA VAL A 274 -16.56 20.34 5.45
C VAL A 274 -17.47 19.13 5.39
N ASP A 275 -18.40 19.04 6.32
CA ASP A 275 -19.45 18.03 6.29
C ASP A 275 -20.78 18.62 5.85
N CYS A 276 -21.61 17.82 5.20
CA CYS A 276 -22.91 18.22 4.70
C CYS A 276 -23.88 17.03 4.60
N ASP A 277 -25.17 17.31 4.51
CA ASP A 277 -26.16 16.27 4.24
C ASP A 277 -25.91 15.62 2.88
N LYS A 278 -26.07 14.28 2.80
CA LYS A 278 -25.87 13.49 1.58
C LYS A 278 -26.63 14.01 0.35
N LYS A 279 -27.81 14.60 0.57
CA LYS A 279 -28.65 15.18 -0.50
C LYS A 279 -28.07 16.48 -1.07
N ASP A 280 -27.27 17.20 -0.30
CA ASP A 280 -26.76 18.52 -0.61
C ASP A 280 -25.30 18.50 -1.12
N VAL A 281 -24.64 17.33 -1.16
CA VAL A 281 -23.23 17.17 -1.56
C VAL A 281 -22.92 17.88 -2.86
N ALA A 282 -23.71 17.69 -3.92
CA ALA A 282 -23.42 18.31 -5.23
C ALA A 282 -23.58 19.84 -5.22
N SER A 283 -24.55 20.39 -4.48
CA SER A 283 -24.75 21.83 -4.38
C SER A 283 -23.67 22.49 -3.50
N VAL A 284 -23.27 21.83 -2.42
CA VAL A 284 -22.15 22.29 -1.57
C VAL A 284 -20.85 22.24 -2.33
N GLU A 285 -20.57 21.17 -3.07
CA GLU A 285 -19.37 21.05 -3.92
C GLU A 285 -19.27 22.21 -4.94
N GLN A 286 -20.38 22.51 -5.63
CA GLN A 286 -20.41 23.61 -6.58
C GLN A 286 -20.17 24.96 -5.90
N SER A 287 -20.73 25.18 -4.72
CA SER A 287 -20.55 26.42 -3.94
C SER A 287 -19.10 26.56 -3.46
N LEU A 288 -18.51 25.49 -2.94
CA LEU A 288 -17.11 25.46 -2.52
C LEU A 288 -16.17 25.73 -3.70
N ASN A 289 -16.38 25.05 -4.83
CA ASN A 289 -15.58 25.30 -6.04
C ASN A 289 -15.67 26.76 -6.50
N THR A 290 -16.86 27.38 -6.45
CA THR A 290 -17.02 28.79 -6.81
C THR A 290 -16.28 29.69 -5.83
N LEU A 291 -16.34 29.39 -4.54
CA LEU A 291 -15.70 30.15 -3.49
C LEU A 291 -14.18 30.15 -3.61
N ILE A 292 -13.58 28.99 -3.87
CA ILE A 292 -12.12 28.84 -3.94
C ILE A 292 -11.54 29.12 -5.35
N SER A 293 -12.37 29.24 -6.40
CA SER A 293 -11.91 29.34 -7.80
C SER A 293 -10.94 30.45 -8.09
N ASN A 294 -11.00 31.56 -7.32
CA ASN A 294 -10.13 32.73 -7.45
C ASN A 294 -9.05 32.80 -6.35
N THR A 295 -8.93 31.77 -5.52
CA THR A 295 -7.98 31.71 -4.41
C THR A 295 -6.83 30.79 -4.78
N SER A 296 -5.60 31.31 -4.79
CA SER A 296 -4.40 30.50 -4.96
C SER A 296 -4.09 29.71 -3.69
N HIS A 297 -3.31 28.65 -3.83
CA HIS A 297 -2.82 27.83 -2.73
C HIS A 297 -3.89 27.10 -1.91
N ILE A 298 -5.08 26.86 -2.48
CA ILE A 298 -6.07 25.96 -1.91
C ILE A 298 -6.32 24.81 -2.89
N LYS A 299 -6.19 23.59 -2.39
CA LYS A 299 -6.59 22.36 -3.07
C LYS A 299 -7.81 21.78 -2.37
N MET A 300 -8.78 21.29 -3.14
CA MET A 300 -9.95 20.61 -2.62
C MET A 300 -9.98 19.15 -3.08
N ASP A 301 -10.08 18.24 -2.13
CA ASP A 301 -10.36 16.84 -2.35
C ASP A 301 -11.78 16.51 -1.86
N THR A 302 -12.46 15.60 -2.56
CA THR A 302 -13.81 15.18 -2.17
C THR A 302 -13.81 13.69 -1.82
N TYR A 303 -14.51 13.31 -0.76
CA TYR A 303 -14.64 11.92 -0.36
C TYR A 303 -15.19 11.05 -1.50
N HIS A 304 -16.17 11.57 -2.24
CA HIS A 304 -16.76 10.86 -3.38
C HIS A 304 -15.74 10.58 -4.49
N ALA A 305 -14.92 11.56 -4.86
CA ALA A 305 -13.89 11.37 -5.89
C ALA A 305 -12.80 10.38 -5.43
N GLN A 306 -12.37 10.47 -4.16
CA GLN A 306 -11.40 9.56 -3.58
C GLN A 306 -11.95 8.13 -3.50
N LEU A 307 -13.20 7.95 -3.08
CA LEU A 307 -13.86 6.65 -3.08
C LEU A 307 -13.96 6.06 -4.50
N GLN A 308 -14.34 6.86 -5.48
CA GLN A 308 -14.42 6.44 -6.88
C GLN A 308 -13.04 6.03 -7.42
N SER A 309 -12.00 6.76 -7.07
CA SER A 309 -10.61 6.45 -7.42
C SER A 309 -10.14 5.15 -6.76
N ALA A 310 -10.39 4.97 -5.47
CA ALA A 310 -10.07 3.77 -4.71
C ALA A 310 -10.81 2.54 -5.26
N GLU A 311 -12.11 2.67 -5.57
CA GLU A 311 -12.88 1.61 -6.22
C GLU A 311 -12.35 1.24 -7.60
N PHE A 312 -11.96 2.24 -8.41
CA PHE A 312 -11.36 2.00 -9.72
C PHE A 312 -10.03 1.26 -9.58
N ALA A 313 -9.15 1.70 -8.70
CA ALA A 313 -7.87 1.05 -8.41
C ALA A 313 -8.09 -0.39 -7.91
N ALA A 314 -9.04 -0.61 -7.01
CA ALA A 314 -9.40 -1.94 -6.51
C ALA A 314 -9.93 -2.86 -7.63
N ARG A 315 -10.77 -2.33 -8.53
CA ARG A 315 -11.27 -3.10 -9.70
C ARG A 315 -10.12 -3.51 -10.64
N MET A 316 -9.19 -2.60 -10.92
CA MET A 316 -8.02 -2.90 -11.77
C MET A 316 -7.11 -3.93 -11.12
N MET A 317 -6.85 -3.80 -9.81
CA MET A 317 -6.08 -4.78 -9.04
C MET A 317 -6.75 -6.16 -9.04
N LYS A 318 -8.07 -6.22 -8.77
CA LYS A 318 -8.87 -7.46 -8.82
C LYS A 318 -8.76 -8.13 -10.19
N LEU A 319 -8.90 -7.36 -11.26
CA LEU A 319 -8.78 -7.88 -12.64
C LEU A 319 -7.38 -8.49 -12.88
N GLY A 320 -6.31 -7.79 -12.50
CA GLY A 320 -4.94 -8.30 -12.60
C GLY A 320 -4.73 -9.59 -11.81
N CYS A 321 -5.23 -9.65 -10.58
CA CYS A 321 -5.18 -10.83 -9.73
C CYS A 321 -5.95 -12.02 -10.34
N TYR A 322 -7.15 -11.80 -10.87
CA TYR A 322 -7.94 -12.85 -11.53
C TYR A 322 -7.26 -13.37 -12.80
N LEU A 323 -6.68 -12.50 -13.63
CA LEU A 323 -5.90 -12.91 -14.79
C LEU A 323 -4.68 -13.75 -14.38
N PHE A 324 -3.97 -13.33 -13.34
CA PHE A 324 -2.84 -14.11 -12.82
C PHE A 324 -3.28 -15.48 -12.30
N MET A 325 -4.37 -15.55 -11.53
CA MET A 325 -4.95 -16.81 -11.06
C MET A 325 -5.37 -17.74 -12.22
N ALA A 326 -5.94 -17.17 -13.28
CA ALA A 326 -6.32 -17.94 -14.48
C ALA A 326 -5.07 -18.56 -15.15
N ILE A 327 -3.99 -17.80 -15.28
CA ILE A 327 -2.72 -18.30 -15.86
C ILE A 327 -2.13 -19.43 -14.98
N VAL A 328 -2.07 -19.22 -13.67
CA VAL A 328 -1.57 -20.24 -12.71
C VAL A 328 -2.44 -21.50 -12.75
N GLY A 329 -3.77 -21.33 -12.84
CA GLY A 329 -4.72 -22.44 -12.99
C GLY A 329 -4.50 -23.23 -14.28
N LEU A 330 -4.30 -22.54 -15.42
CA LEU A 330 -3.98 -23.16 -16.69
C LEU A 330 -2.68 -23.95 -16.65
N ILE A 331 -1.62 -23.41 -16.03
CA ILE A 331 -0.34 -24.12 -15.86
C ILE A 331 -0.55 -25.40 -15.03
N GLY A 332 -1.29 -25.31 -13.93
CA GLY A 332 -1.63 -26.47 -13.10
C GLY A 332 -2.41 -27.53 -13.87
N PHE A 333 -3.42 -27.10 -14.64
CA PHE A 333 -4.22 -28.00 -15.49
C PHE A 333 -3.36 -28.69 -16.58
N MET A 334 -2.51 -27.92 -17.27
CA MET A 334 -1.62 -28.47 -18.31
C MET A 334 -0.62 -29.48 -17.72
N ASN A 335 -0.07 -29.23 -16.53
CA ASN A 335 0.81 -30.17 -15.84
C ASN A 335 0.08 -31.46 -15.48
N MET A 336 -1.15 -31.37 -15.01
CA MET A 336 -1.98 -32.54 -14.70
C MET A 336 -2.33 -33.34 -15.97
N ALA A 337 -2.79 -32.66 -17.02
CA ALA A 337 -3.13 -33.28 -18.31
C ALA A 337 -1.91 -33.99 -18.92
N ASN A 338 -0.75 -33.32 -18.95
CA ASN A 338 0.48 -33.92 -19.47
C ASN A 338 0.88 -35.17 -18.67
N THR A 339 0.72 -35.14 -17.33
CA THR A 339 1.01 -36.28 -16.46
C THR A 339 0.05 -37.46 -16.73
N MET A 340 -1.25 -37.18 -16.95
CA MET A 340 -2.25 -38.20 -17.29
C MET A 340 -1.99 -38.84 -18.66
N ILE A 341 -1.76 -38.00 -19.69
CA ILE A 341 -1.51 -38.46 -21.07
C ILE A 341 -0.29 -39.41 -21.09
N MET A 342 0.83 -39.01 -20.43
CA MET A 342 2.00 -39.85 -20.39
C MET A 342 1.78 -41.16 -19.61
N ASN A 343 0.99 -41.12 -18.52
CA ASN A 343 0.66 -42.35 -17.79
C ASN A 343 -0.20 -43.31 -18.63
N ILE A 344 -1.11 -42.79 -19.46
CA ILE A 344 -1.93 -43.61 -20.36
C ILE A 344 -1.07 -44.18 -21.50
N THR A 345 -0.17 -43.35 -22.09
CA THR A 345 0.68 -43.78 -23.22
C THR A 345 1.68 -44.86 -22.83
N THR A 346 2.33 -44.72 -21.66
CA THR A 346 3.23 -45.75 -21.15
C THR A 346 2.54 -47.09 -20.85
N LYS A 347 1.27 -47.06 -20.37
CA LYS A 347 0.50 -48.28 -20.10
C LYS A 347 -0.09 -48.95 -21.35
N LYS A 348 -0.25 -48.22 -22.48
CA LYS A 348 -0.68 -48.84 -23.74
C LYS A 348 0.43 -49.67 -24.39
N GLN A 349 1.69 -49.44 -23.99
CA GLN A 349 2.86 -50.10 -24.53
C GLN A 349 3.35 -51.30 -23.65
N GLU A 350 2.82 -51.44 -22.43
CA GLU A 350 2.97 -52.62 -21.57
C GLU A 350 1.89 -53.67 -21.87
#